data_9ec6504a7d32d78d905d8726a580ea58
#
_entry.id   9ec6504a7d32d78d905d8726a580ea58
#
_cell.length_a   1.000
_cell.length_b   1.000
_cell.length_c   1.000
_cell.angle_alpha   90.00
_cell.angle_beta   90.00
_cell.angle_gamma   90.00
#
_symmetry.space_group_name_H-M   'P 1'
#
loop_
_entity.id
_entity.type
_entity.pdbx_description
1 polymer ?
#
loop_
_entity_poly.entity_id
_entity_poly.type
_entity_poly.pdbx_seq_one_letter_code
_entity_poly.pdbx_strand_id
1 'polypeptide(L)'
;MRVPHVPSPKQLRSVRSTLLASSRHGLEERGHLATYLQRLGSARDERLREATMVTQWLSVDLATAHYAAADALELSEAELREVGNVVGARLEGSLLGSLARLARTSGVTPWTVLQRLERVWGRMYQGGSVAVFELAPKDAVIEVRRNPLADLRYWRVALCGLMRGSTEIFARSAHVSVEPQKLPGTARYHISWA
;
A
#
# COMPACT_ATOMS: atom_id res chain seq x y z
N MET A 1 -36.11 10.60 -10.64
CA MET A 1 -35.08 10.49 -9.60
C MET A 1 -33.74 10.57 -10.33
N ARG A 2 -32.99 11.68 -10.19
CA ARG A 2 -31.66 11.81 -10.81
C ARG A 2 -30.68 11.02 -9.96
N VAL A 3 -30.10 9.95 -10.52
CA VAL A 3 -28.97 9.26 -9.91
C VAL A 3 -27.81 10.27 -9.86
N PRO A 4 -27.21 10.53 -8.69
CA PRO A 4 -26.05 11.42 -8.61
C PRO A 4 -24.96 10.87 -9.54
N HIS A 5 -24.45 11.70 -10.43
CA HIS A 5 -23.30 11.35 -11.26
C HIS A 5 -22.07 11.26 -10.33
N VAL A 6 -21.72 10.05 -9.92
CA VAL A 6 -20.44 9.81 -9.26
C VAL A 6 -19.36 9.91 -10.33
N PRO A 7 -18.46 10.91 -10.28
CA PRO A 7 -17.40 11.05 -11.26
C PRO A 7 -16.61 9.74 -11.32
N SER A 8 -16.39 9.21 -12.52
CA SER A 8 -15.53 8.03 -12.69
C SER A 8 -14.17 8.32 -12.04
N PRO A 9 -13.66 7.43 -11.19
CA PRO A 9 -12.39 7.65 -10.51
C PRO A 9 -11.28 7.88 -11.56
N LYS A 10 -10.44 8.91 -11.33
CA LYS A 10 -9.33 9.24 -12.22
C LYS A 10 -8.25 8.15 -12.11
N GLN A 11 -7.53 7.91 -13.21
CA GLN A 11 -6.34 7.07 -13.19
C GLN A 11 -5.34 7.57 -12.12
N LEU A 12 -4.60 6.65 -11.49
CA LEU A 12 -3.50 7.02 -10.59
C LEU A 12 -2.48 7.87 -11.35
N ARG A 13 -2.05 8.99 -10.75
CA ARG A 13 -1.10 9.92 -11.33
C ARG A 13 0.14 10.13 -10.47
N SER A 14 -0.03 10.08 -9.16
CA SER A 14 1.07 10.37 -8.24
C SER A 14 0.98 9.51 -6.97
N VAL A 15 2.13 9.26 -6.37
CA VAL A 15 2.31 8.49 -5.15
C VAL A 15 3.13 9.29 -4.15
N ARG A 16 2.86 9.18 -2.86
CA ARG A 16 3.66 9.83 -1.81
C ARG A 16 5.06 9.24 -1.76
N SER A 17 6.08 10.08 -1.75
CA SER A 17 7.48 9.66 -1.69
C SER A 17 7.80 8.80 -0.46
N THR A 18 7.08 9.00 0.64
CA THR A 18 7.23 8.19 1.86
C THR A 18 6.95 6.71 1.65
N LEU A 19 6.02 6.34 0.74
CA LEU A 19 5.78 4.93 0.40
C LEU A 19 6.99 4.29 -0.27
N LEU A 20 7.59 5.00 -1.24
CA LEU A 20 8.75 4.52 -1.97
C LEU A 20 10.00 4.47 -1.08
N ALA A 21 10.17 5.49 -0.22
CA ALA A 21 11.24 5.52 0.77
C ALA A 21 11.15 4.34 1.75
N SER A 22 9.94 4.07 2.25
CA SER A 22 9.72 2.94 3.18
C SER A 22 9.89 1.59 2.50
N SER A 23 9.44 1.44 1.25
CA SER A 23 9.65 0.24 0.45
C SER A 23 11.15 -0.02 0.19
N ARG A 24 11.89 1.03 -0.21
CA ARG A 24 13.34 0.95 -0.40
C ARG A 24 14.07 0.54 0.90
N HIS A 25 13.69 1.13 2.02
CA HIS A 25 14.25 0.77 3.32
C HIS A 25 13.96 -0.70 3.68
N GLY A 26 12.76 -1.20 3.44
CA GLY A 26 12.45 -2.62 3.63
C GLY A 26 13.31 -3.55 2.75
N LEU A 27 13.64 -3.14 1.53
CA LEU A 27 14.59 -3.87 0.68
C LEU A 27 16.03 -3.81 1.22
N GLU A 28 16.43 -2.66 1.78
CA GLU A 28 17.75 -2.48 2.40
C GLU A 28 17.93 -3.36 3.63
N GLU A 29 16.98 -3.35 4.56
CA GLU A 29 17.00 -4.19 5.77
C GLU A 29 17.12 -5.68 5.46
N ARG A 30 16.69 -6.10 4.27
CA ARG A 30 16.74 -7.50 3.82
C ARG A 30 17.92 -7.81 2.89
N GLY A 31 18.84 -6.86 2.70
CA GLY A 31 20.04 -7.06 1.91
C GLY A 31 19.82 -7.01 0.39
N HIS A 32 18.65 -6.57 -0.08
CA HIS A 32 18.31 -6.54 -1.51
C HIS A 32 18.66 -5.21 -2.20
N LEU A 33 19.15 -4.21 -1.45
CA LEU A 33 19.35 -2.85 -1.97
C LEU A 33 20.28 -2.81 -3.18
N ALA A 34 21.42 -3.51 -3.14
CA ALA A 34 22.40 -3.47 -4.22
C ALA A 34 21.82 -3.97 -5.55
N THR A 35 21.16 -5.12 -5.53
CA THR A 35 20.53 -5.70 -6.74
C THR A 35 19.37 -4.85 -7.21
N TYR A 36 18.57 -4.31 -6.30
CA TYR A 36 17.49 -3.37 -6.62
C TYR A 36 18.05 -2.12 -7.35
N LEU A 37 19.12 -1.52 -6.86
CA LEU A 37 19.74 -0.34 -7.49
C LEU A 37 20.25 -0.61 -8.90
N GLN A 38 20.82 -1.79 -9.14
CA GLN A 38 21.22 -2.22 -10.48
C GLN A 38 20.01 -2.29 -11.43
N ARG A 39 18.86 -2.78 -10.95
CA ARG A 39 17.62 -2.87 -11.75
C ARG A 39 16.97 -1.50 -11.99
N LEU A 40 17.02 -0.62 -11.01
CA LEU A 40 16.40 0.72 -11.09
C LEU A 40 17.19 1.65 -12.02
N GLY A 41 18.52 1.60 -11.95
CA GLY A 41 19.44 2.50 -12.66
C GLY A 41 19.72 3.81 -11.92
N SER A 42 20.96 4.32 -12.06
CA SER A 42 21.49 5.44 -11.28
C SER A 42 20.64 6.73 -11.37
N ALA A 43 20.24 7.11 -12.57
CA ALA A 43 19.45 8.34 -12.77
C ALA A 43 18.08 8.32 -12.07
N ARG A 44 17.43 7.14 -12.01
CA ARG A 44 16.16 6.99 -11.27
C ARG A 44 16.39 6.94 -9.77
N ASP A 45 17.47 6.29 -9.32
CA ASP A 45 17.84 6.27 -7.91
C ASP A 45 18.13 7.66 -7.37
N GLU A 46 18.88 8.48 -8.10
CA GLU A 46 19.15 9.87 -7.72
C GLU A 46 17.85 10.67 -7.57
N ARG A 47 16.96 10.61 -8.55
CA ARG A 47 15.64 11.26 -8.49
C ARG A 47 14.79 10.77 -7.30
N LEU A 48 14.85 9.48 -6.97
CA LEU A 48 14.15 8.94 -5.81
C LEU A 48 14.77 9.42 -4.50
N ARG A 49 16.09 9.48 -4.39
CA ARG A 49 16.78 9.97 -3.18
C ARG A 49 16.46 11.44 -2.93
N GLU A 50 16.58 12.30 -3.92
CA GLU A 50 16.21 13.71 -3.83
C GLU A 50 14.75 13.89 -3.38
N ALA A 51 13.85 13.13 -4.00
CA ALA A 51 12.43 13.19 -3.74
C ALA A 51 12.02 12.64 -2.35
N THR A 52 12.85 11.81 -1.73
CA THR A 52 12.58 11.24 -0.40
C THR A 52 13.12 12.09 0.76
N MET A 53 13.98 13.07 0.48
CA MET A 53 14.45 14.03 1.49
C MET A 53 13.32 14.93 2.01
N VAL A 54 12.30 15.19 1.19
CA VAL A 54 11.12 15.96 1.56
C VAL A 54 9.87 15.17 1.14
N THR A 55 8.88 15.11 2.02
CA THR A 55 7.60 14.43 1.68
C THR A 55 6.90 15.13 0.53
N GLN A 56 6.90 14.55 -0.65
CA GLN A 56 6.33 15.11 -1.87
C GLN A 56 5.55 14.07 -2.68
N TRP A 57 4.89 14.54 -3.74
CA TRP A 57 4.21 13.71 -4.71
C TRP A 57 5.16 13.33 -5.85
N LEU A 58 5.32 12.03 -6.10
CA LEU A 58 6.09 11.50 -7.22
C LEU A 58 5.15 11.04 -8.33
N SER A 59 5.58 11.19 -9.59
CA SER A 59 4.80 10.68 -10.71
C SER A 59 4.61 9.18 -10.63
N VAL A 60 3.49 8.69 -11.14
CA VAL A 60 3.22 7.25 -11.23
C VAL A 60 4.29 6.52 -12.05
N ASP A 61 4.91 7.17 -13.05
CA ASP A 61 5.96 6.56 -13.86
C ASP A 61 7.21 6.25 -13.02
N LEU A 62 7.62 7.19 -12.14
CA LEU A 62 8.75 6.97 -11.24
C LEU A 62 8.42 5.89 -10.19
N ALA A 63 7.18 5.89 -9.69
CA ALA A 63 6.71 4.84 -8.78
C ALA A 63 6.65 3.48 -9.47
N THR A 64 6.18 3.41 -10.71
CA THR A 64 6.18 2.18 -11.52
C THR A 64 7.59 1.68 -11.74
N ALA A 65 8.54 2.55 -12.07
CA ALA A 65 9.95 2.17 -12.24
C ALA A 65 10.54 1.59 -10.94
N HIS A 66 10.24 2.19 -9.78
CA HIS A 66 10.65 1.68 -8.47
C HIS A 66 10.09 0.27 -8.22
N TYR A 67 8.77 0.11 -8.33
CA TYR A 67 8.13 -1.16 -8.04
C TYR A 67 8.45 -2.24 -9.08
N ALA A 68 8.68 -1.89 -10.36
CA ALA A 68 9.14 -2.83 -11.37
C ALA A 68 10.57 -3.32 -11.12
N ALA A 69 11.48 -2.42 -10.68
CA ALA A 69 12.82 -2.81 -10.27
C ALA A 69 12.81 -3.76 -9.07
N ALA A 70 11.91 -3.53 -8.12
CA ALA A 70 11.73 -4.42 -6.97
C ALA A 70 11.04 -5.76 -7.36
N ASP A 71 10.11 -5.75 -8.30
CA ASP A 71 9.44 -6.94 -8.82
C ASP A 71 10.43 -7.88 -9.55
N ALA A 72 11.40 -7.29 -10.26
CA ALA A 72 12.47 -8.01 -10.95
C ALA A 72 13.50 -8.69 -10.02
N LEU A 73 13.39 -8.54 -8.71
CA LEU A 73 14.15 -9.29 -7.73
C LEU A 73 13.60 -10.70 -7.51
N GLU A 74 12.39 -10.97 -7.98
CA GLU A 74 11.71 -12.27 -7.88
C GLU A 74 11.62 -12.81 -6.44
N LEU A 75 11.46 -11.91 -5.47
CA LEU A 75 11.38 -12.25 -4.05
C LEU A 75 10.21 -13.21 -3.78
N SER A 76 10.37 -14.06 -2.78
CA SER A 76 9.31 -14.93 -2.31
C SER A 76 8.11 -14.12 -1.77
N GLU A 77 6.94 -14.74 -1.73
CA GLU A 77 5.74 -14.08 -1.18
C GLU A 77 5.93 -13.67 0.29
N ALA A 78 6.63 -14.50 1.06
CA ALA A 78 6.93 -14.20 2.45
C ALA A 78 7.80 -12.94 2.59
N GLU A 79 8.86 -12.81 1.80
CA GLU A 79 9.72 -11.62 1.79
C GLU A 79 8.95 -10.36 1.38
N LEU A 80 8.11 -10.45 0.35
CA LEU A 80 7.28 -9.34 -0.10
C LEU A 80 6.31 -8.87 0.99
N ARG A 81 5.67 -9.79 1.71
CA ARG A 81 4.79 -9.49 2.84
C ARG A 81 5.54 -8.79 3.96
N GLU A 82 6.76 -9.23 4.25
CA GLU A 82 7.58 -8.61 5.28
C GLU A 82 8.06 -7.21 4.89
N VAL A 83 8.42 -6.96 3.63
CA VAL A 83 8.66 -5.59 3.16
C VAL A 83 7.41 -4.72 3.37
N GLY A 84 6.24 -5.26 3.09
CA GLY A 84 4.97 -4.58 3.35
C GLY A 84 4.75 -4.25 4.83
N ASN A 85 5.11 -5.16 5.75
CA ASN A 85 5.06 -4.92 7.19
C ASN A 85 5.98 -3.76 7.60
N VAL A 86 7.22 -3.71 7.08
CA VAL A 86 8.16 -2.60 7.33
C VAL A 86 7.57 -1.27 6.85
N VAL A 87 6.97 -1.26 5.65
CA VAL A 87 6.28 -0.06 5.13
C VAL A 87 5.16 0.36 6.06
N GLY A 88 4.33 -0.58 6.53
CA GLY A 88 3.24 -0.33 7.48
C GLY A 88 3.76 0.32 8.77
N ALA A 89 4.72 -0.30 9.42
CA ALA A 89 5.30 0.18 10.69
C ALA A 89 5.87 1.60 10.57
N ARG A 90 6.53 1.93 9.46
CA ARG A 90 7.06 3.29 9.22
C ARG A 90 5.97 4.32 8.97
N LEU A 91 4.89 3.95 8.30
CA LEU A 91 3.73 4.83 8.09
C LEU A 91 2.95 5.08 9.38
N GLU A 92 2.90 4.10 10.28
CA GLU A 92 2.25 4.22 11.59
C GLU A 92 2.86 5.34 12.43
N GLY A 93 4.17 5.49 12.40
CA GLY A 93 4.87 6.57 13.11
C GLY A 93 4.45 7.98 12.67
N SER A 94 3.95 8.13 11.44
CA SER A 94 3.64 9.44 10.84
C SER A 94 2.15 9.71 10.62
N LEU A 95 1.39 8.73 10.13
CA LEU A 95 -0.02 8.91 9.70
C LEU A 95 -1.03 8.17 10.58
N LEU A 96 -0.67 6.98 11.06
CA LEU A 96 -1.53 6.11 11.85
C LEU A 96 -1.23 6.18 13.36
N GLY A 97 -0.09 6.76 13.77
CA GLY A 97 0.31 6.84 15.17
C GLY A 97 -0.69 7.59 16.06
N SER A 98 -1.44 8.53 15.51
CA SER A 98 -2.55 9.19 16.23
C SER A 98 -3.76 8.26 16.38
N LEU A 99 -4.06 7.45 15.37
CA LEU A 99 -5.13 6.45 15.40
C LEU A 99 -4.76 5.26 16.29
N ALA A 100 -3.51 4.81 16.25
CA ALA A 100 -3.00 3.72 17.11
C ALA A 100 -3.05 4.10 18.59
N ARG A 101 -2.75 5.36 18.94
CA ARG A 101 -2.92 5.87 20.32
C ARG A 101 -4.37 5.88 20.76
N LEU A 102 -5.29 6.30 19.90
CA LEU A 102 -6.74 6.27 20.16
C LEU A 102 -7.28 4.84 20.28
N ALA A 103 -6.74 3.90 19.50
CA ALA A 103 -7.19 2.50 19.53
C ALA A 103 -7.00 1.83 20.90
N ARG A 104 -5.91 2.16 21.59
CA ARG A 104 -5.59 1.58 22.90
C ARG A 104 -6.52 2.04 24.04
N THR A 105 -7.30 3.10 23.81
CA THR A 105 -8.09 3.75 24.87
C THR A 105 -9.62 3.72 24.68
N SER A 106 -10.15 3.32 23.50
CA SER A 106 -11.57 3.59 23.20
C SER A 106 -12.30 2.58 22.33
N GLY A 107 -11.95 1.29 22.36
CA GLY A 107 -12.72 0.26 21.65
C GLY A 107 -12.71 0.41 20.11
N VAL A 108 -11.67 1.04 19.57
CA VAL A 108 -11.47 1.18 18.12
C VAL A 108 -11.23 -0.20 17.51
N THR A 109 -11.96 -0.54 16.48
CA THR A 109 -11.87 -1.81 15.76
C THR A 109 -11.25 -1.62 14.39
N PRO A 110 -10.81 -2.68 13.69
CA PRO A 110 -10.37 -2.60 12.29
C PRO A 110 -11.37 -1.89 11.38
N TRP A 111 -12.67 -2.00 11.62
CA TRP A 111 -13.71 -1.27 10.88
C TRP A 111 -13.52 0.23 10.91
N THR A 112 -13.06 0.80 12.02
CA THR A 112 -12.81 2.25 12.13
C THR A 112 -11.79 2.74 11.11
N VAL A 113 -10.77 1.92 10.79
CA VAL A 113 -9.76 2.21 9.77
C VAL A 113 -10.32 1.94 8.37
N LEU A 114 -10.98 0.79 8.18
CA LEU A 114 -11.52 0.40 6.88
C LEU A 114 -12.56 1.39 6.37
N GLN A 115 -13.44 1.91 7.23
CA GLN A 115 -14.42 2.96 6.88
C GLN A 115 -13.76 4.29 6.46
N ARG A 116 -12.49 4.51 6.80
CA ARG A 116 -11.71 5.70 6.45
C ARG A 116 -10.65 5.43 5.37
N LEU A 117 -10.65 4.22 4.81
CA LEU A 117 -9.60 3.77 3.90
C LEU A 117 -9.48 4.68 2.67
N GLU A 118 -10.58 5.17 2.13
CA GLU A 118 -10.56 6.13 1.01
C GLU A 118 -9.81 7.43 1.38
N ARG A 119 -10.01 7.94 2.59
CA ARG A 119 -9.28 9.12 3.08
C ARG A 119 -7.80 8.84 3.29
N VAL A 120 -7.46 7.67 3.81
CA VAL A 120 -6.06 7.22 3.97
C VAL A 120 -5.42 7.05 2.60
N TRP A 121 -6.14 6.42 1.66
CA TRP A 121 -5.71 6.28 0.26
C TRP A 121 -5.36 7.63 -0.35
N GLY A 122 -6.25 8.62 -0.25
CA GLY A 122 -6.05 9.98 -0.80
C GLY A 122 -4.85 10.73 -0.21
N ARG A 123 -4.32 10.31 0.94
CA ARG A 123 -3.07 10.86 1.51
C ARG A 123 -1.82 10.22 0.91
N MET A 124 -1.94 9.02 0.33
CA MET A 124 -0.82 8.25 -0.22
C MET A 124 -0.81 8.24 -1.75
N TYR A 125 -1.98 8.40 -2.37
CA TYR A 125 -2.18 8.28 -3.82
C TYR A 125 -3.04 9.41 -4.35
N GLN A 126 -2.67 9.99 -5.49
CA GLN A 126 -3.51 10.93 -6.25
C GLN A 126 -4.11 10.23 -7.46
N GLY A 127 -5.38 9.90 -7.38
CA GLY A 127 -6.09 9.07 -8.35
C GLY A 127 -6.09 7.59 -7.95
N GLY A 128 -6.58 6.76 -8.87
CA GLY A 128 -7.02 5.44 -8.49
C GLY A 128 -8.22 5.51 -7.55
N SER A 129 -8.73 4.37 -7.14
CA SER A 129 -9.79 4.29 -6.12
C SER A 129 -9.61 3.04 -5.27
N VAL A 130 -10.11 3.12 -4.05
CA VAL A 130 -10.23 2.00 -3.14
C VAL A 130 -11.66 1.94 -2.63
N ALA A 131 -12.21 0.73 -2.55
CA ALA A 131 -13.53 0.48 -1.98
C ALA A 131 -13.45 -0.68 -0.99
N VAL A 132 -14.27 -0.63 0.06
CA VAL A 132 -14.35 -1.67 1.07
C VAL A 132 -15.77 -2.24 1.07
N PHE A 133 -15.86 -3.55 1.06
CA PHE A 133 -17.10 -4.31 1.12
C PHE A 133 -17.08 -5.20 2.36
N GLU A 134 -18.04 -4.98 3.24
CA GLU A 134 -18.23 -5.82 4.42
C GLU A 134 -18.83 -7.17 3.97
N LEU A 135 -18.23 -8.28 4.40
CA LEU A 135 -18.74 -9.63 4.18
C LEU A 135 -19.33 -10.20 5.46
N ALA A 136 -18.70 -9.93 6.60
CA ALA A 136 -19.10 -10.37 7.92
C ALA A 136 -18.54 -9.40 9.00
N PRO A 137 -18.91 -9.51 10.27
CA PRO A 137 -18.45 -8.60 11.34
C PRO A 137 -16.94 -8.46 11.48
N LYS A 138 -16.18 -9.44 11.02
CA LYS A 138 -14.70 -9.45 11.06
C LYS A 138 -14.10 -9.86 9.72
N ASP A 139 -14.75 -9.52 8.64
CA ASP A 139 -14.39 -9.97 7.30
C ASP A 139 -14.77 -8.93 6.25
N ALA A 140 -13.84 -8.59 5.37
CA ALA A 140 -14.04 -7.60 4.32
C ALA A 140 -13.29 -7.93 3.04
N VAL A 141 -13.77 -7.37 1.95
CA VAL A 141 -13.06 -7.28 0.67
C VAL A 141 -12.67 -5.83 0.42
N ILE A 142 -11.43 -5.62 0.00
CA ILE A 142 -10.90 -4.33 -0.42
C ILE A 142 -10.60 -4.42 -1.92
N GLU A 143 -11.20 -3.55 -2.70
CA GLU A 143 -10.93 -3.42 -4.14
C GLU A 143 -10.13 -2.16 -4.43
N VAL A 144 -9.04 -2.31 -5.17
CA VAL A 144 -8.27 -1.23 -5.77
C VAL A 144 -8.53 -1.20 -7.27
N ARG A 145 -8.79 -0.02 -7.83
CA ARG A 145 -9.06 0.14 -9.25
C ARG A 145 -8.31 1.34 -9.82
N ARG A 146 -8.05 1.32 -11.14
CA ARG A 146 -7.35 2.37 -11.90
C ARG A 146 -5.98 2.71 -11.34
N ASN A 147 -5.27 1.67 -10.89
CA ASN A 147 -3.93 1.78 -10.34
C ASN A 147 -2.95 0.86 -11.12
N PRO A 148 -2.11 1.39 -12.01
CA PRO A 148 -1.17 0.59 -12.79
C PRO A 148 -0.14 -0.14 -11.93
N LEU A 149 0.11 0.31 -10.69
CA LEU A 149 0.99 -0.42 -9.75
C LEU A 149 0.41 -1.78 -9.38
N ALA A 150 -0.92 -1.94 -9.48
CA ALA A 150 -1.57 -3.21 -9.22
C ALA A 150 -1.19 -4.30 -10.25
N ASP A 151 -0.58 -3.94 -11.38
CA ASP A 151 -0.08 -4.90 -12.37
C ASP A 151 1.24 -5.56 -11.93
N LEU A 152 1.93 -4.98 -10.94
CA LEU A 152 3.19 -5.47 -10.40
C LEU A 152 2.94 -6.39 -9.19
N ARG A 153 3.49 -7.60 -9.23
CA ARG A 153 3.34 -8.59 -8.16
C ARG A 153 3.91 -8.09 -6.83
N TYR A 154 5.08 -7.44 -6.87
CA TYR A 154 5.70 -6.84 -5.70
C TYR A 154 4.71 -5.92 -4.96
N TRP A 155 4.10 -4.96 -5.66
CA TRP A 155 3.18 -4.02 -5.06
C TRP A 155 1.95 -4.73 -4.46
N ARG A 156 1.36 -5.68 -5.20
CA ARG A 156 0.17 -6.40 -4.72
C ARG A 156 0.44 -7.18 -3.44
N VAL A 157 1.54 -7.93 -3.41
CA VAL A 157 1.85 -8.82 -2.28
C VAL A 157 2.38 -8.02 -1.07
N ALA A 158 3.22 -7.00 -1.29
CA ALA A 158 3.67 -6.12 -0.22
C ALA A 158 2.49 -5.39 0.45
N LEU A 159 1.47 -5.00 -0.32
CA LEU A 159 0.27 -4.38 0.24
C LEU A 159 -0.50 -5.34 1.18
N CYS A 160 -0.45 -6.65 0.98
CA CYS A 160 -1.00 -7.61 1.96
C CYS A 160 -0.29 -7.50 3.32
N GLY A 161 1.04 -7.41 3.33
CA GLY A 161 1.81 -7.23 4.56
C GLY A 161 1.47 -5.93 5.27
N LEU A 162 1.44 -4.82 4.52
CA LEU A 162 1.03 -3.52 5.05
C LEU A 162 -0.38 -3.56 5.66
N MET A 163 -1.35 -4.11 4.95
CA MET A 163 -2.73 -4.22 5.44
C MET A 163 -2.82 -5.10 6.67
N ARG A 164 -2.08 -6.23 6.70
CA ARG A 164 -2.04 -7.12 7.86
C ARG A 164 -1.52 -6.37 9.09
N GLY A 165 -0.32 -5.80 9.03
CA GLY A 165 0.28 -5.05 10.13
C GLY A 165 -0.64 -3.94 10.63
N SER A 166 -1.18 -3.12 9.71
CA SER A 166 -2.10 -2.04 10.07
C SER A 166 -3.39 -2.54 10.75
N THR A 167 -3.87 -3.74 10.42
CA THR A 167 -5.06 -4.33 11.04
C THR A 167 -4.76 -4.89 12.43
N GLU A 168 -3.58 -5.50 12.60
CA GLU A 168 -3.10 -6.08 13.87
C GLU A 168 -2.86 -5.02 14.96
N ILE A 169 -2.83 -3.73 14.63
CA ILE A 169 -2.87 -2.65 15.64
C ILE A 169 -4.18 -2.66 16.43
N PHE A 170 -5.28 -3.10 15.80
CA PHE A 170 -6.65 -3.02 16.31
C PHE A 170 -7.29 -4.39 16.53
N ALA A 171 -6.60 -5.46 16.19
CA ALA A 171 -7.05 -6.84 16.31
C ALA A 171 -5.92 -7.71 16.86
N ARG A 172 -6.27 -8.84 17.43
CA ARG A 172 -5.29 -9.82 17.98
C ARG A 172 -4.48 -10.47 16.88
N SER A 173 -5.11 -10.69 15.72
CA SER A 173 -4.50 -11.24 14.52
C SER A 173 -5.27 -10.83 13.29
N ALA A 174 -4.59 -10.78 12.15
CA ALA A 174 -5.21 -10.52 10.85
C ALA A 174 -4.65 -11.45 9.78
N HIS A 175 -5.52 -11.87 8.87
CA HIS A 175 -5.16 -12.57 7.66
C HIS A 175 -5.51 -11.72 6.44
N VAL A 176 -4.57 -11.56 5.52
CA VAL A 176 -4.78 -10.83 4.26
C VAL A 176 -4.27 -11.66 3.11
N SER A 177 -5.13 -11.85 2.11
CA SER A 177 -4.77 -12.48 0.85
C SER A 177 -5.16 -11.60 -0.32
N VAL A 178 -4.43 -11.72 -1.43
CA VAL A 178 -4.77 -11.06 -2.69
C VAL A 178 -5.28 -12.09 -3.67
N GLU A 179 -6.39 -11.78 -4.33
CA GLU A 179 -6.94 -12.63 -5.39
C GLU A 179 -6.06 -12.57 -6.65
N PRO A 180 -6.05 -13.64 -7.49
CA PRO A 180 -5.48 -13.57 -8.82
C PRO A 180 -6.03 -12.37 -9.59
N GLN A 181 -5.15 -11.63 -10.25
CA GLN A 181 -5.55 -10.45 -11.01
C GLN A 181 -6.43 -10.83 -12.19
N LYS A 182 -7.59 -10.20 -12.29
CA LYS A 182 -8.58 -10.44 -13.36
C LYS A 182 -8.55 -9.38 -14.45
N LEU A 183 -8.21 -8.13 -14.07
CA LEU A 183 -8.22 -6.98 -14.96
C LEU A 183 -6.99 -6.10 -14.69
N PRO A 184 -6.35 -5.51 -15.71
CA PRO A 184 -5.25 -4.56 -15.54
C PRO A 184 -5.65 -3.39 -14.64
N GLY A 185 -4.68 -2.92 -13.86
CA GLY A 185 -4.88 -1.78 -12.96
C GLY A 185 -5.83 -2.05 -11.80
N THR A 186 -6.12 -3.33 -11.49
CA THR A 186 -7.01 -3.73 -10.39
C THR A 186 -6.35 -4.73 -9.46
N ALA A 187 -6.67 -4.65 -8.17
CA ALA A 187 -6.35 -5.69 -7.20
C ALA A 187 -7.51 -5.86 -6.21
N ARG A 188 -7.74 -7.09 -5.77
CA ARG A 188 -8.77 -7.43 -4.81
C ARG A 188 -8.17 -8.21 -3.65
N TYR A 189 -8.41 -7.74 -2.45
CA TYR A 189 -7.89 -8.31 -1.22
C TYR A 189 -9.02 -8.80 -0.36
N HIS A 190 -8.83 -9.97 0.23
CA HIS A 190 -9.67 -10.49 1.29
C HIS A 190 -8.96 -10.28 2.63
N ILE A 191 -9.63 -9.67 3.60
CA ILE A 191 -9.09 -9.38 4.92
C ILE A 191 -10.03 -9.88 6.00
N SER A 192 -9.51 -10.67 6.94
CA SER A 192 -10.23 -11.12 8.11
C SER A 192 -9.38 -10.95 9.37
N TRP A 193 -10.02 -10.85 10.54
CA TRP A 193 -9.31 -10.62 11.81
C TRP A 193 -10.03 -11.26 13.00
N ALA A 194 -9.31 -11.43 14.12
CA ALA A 194 -9.82 -12.01 15.36
C ALA A 194 -9.52 -11.13 16.59
#